data_1f323ef172212af49ce322fbc927acdb
#
_entry.id   1f323ef172212af49ce322fbc927acdb
#
_cell.length_a   1.000
_cell.length_b   1.000
_cell.length_c   1.000
_cell.angle_alpha   90.00
_cell.angle_beta   90.00
_cell.angle_gamma   90.00
#
_symmetry.space_group_name_H-M   'P 1'
#
loop_
_entity.id
_entity.type
_entity.pdbx_description
1 polymer ?
#
loop_
_entity_poly.entity_id
_entity_poly.type
_entity_poly.pdbx_seq_one_letter_code
_entity_poly.pdbx_strand_id
1 'polypeptide(L)'
;MKLYIIRHGQTDWNIAKKIQGRQDIPLNERGHFQAQCLGKAMENRPITAVFSSPQIRAMETAIAVASPAGIPVIPVRDLMEINYGVWEGKTEEELLRDDRALYEAWWSHPAETAPPEGESINQVNERCRQAWKEIKPQLTGDAAIVAHGGLLAHFMEQLLGSESIAASTVAHNASITTIEYEPETERFVLVEFDDYKHLL
;
A
#
# COMPACT_ATOMS: atom_id res chain seq x y z
N MET A 1 -18.56 -7.74 -3.05
CA MET A 1 -17.41 -7.74 -3.98
C MET A 1 -16.12 -7.86 -3.21
N LYS A 2 -15.05 -8.32 -3.86
CA LYS A 2 -13.73 -8.45 -3.23
C LYS A 2 -12.82 -7.29 -3.62
N LEU A 3 -12.11 -6.77 -2.64
CA LEU A 3 -11.02 -5.81 -2.83
C LEU A 3 -9.70 -6.54 -2.53
N TYR A 4 -8.81 -6.57 -3.51
CA TYR A 4 -7.47 -7.13 -3.38
C TYR A 4 -6.49 -5.99 -3.12
N ILE A 5 -6.11 -5.82 -1.86
CA ILE A 5 -5.17 -4.79 -1.42
C ILE A 5 -3.76 -5.37 -1.56
N ILE A 6 -2.92 -4.71 -2.34
CA ILE A 6 -1.64 -5.27 -2.80
C ILE A 6 -0.52 -4.27 -2.50
N ARG A 7 0.51 -4.72 -1.78
CA ARG A 7 1.75 -3.95 -1.65
C ARG A 7 2.62 -4.16 -2.89
N HIS A 8 3.26 -3.09 -3.37
CA HIS A 8 4.21 -3.16 -4.49
C HIS A 8 5.31 -4.20 -4.29
N GLY A 9 5.89 -4.69 -5.38
CA GLY A 9 7.04 -5.61 -5.39
C GLY A 9 8.30 -5.00 -4.74
N GLN A 10 9.33 -5.81 -4.53
CA GLN A 10 10.56 -5.41 -3.86
C GLN A 10 11.33 -4.34 -4.66
N THR A 11 11.95 -3.42 -3.93
CA THR A 11 12.90 -2.42 -4.46
C THR A 11 14.26 -2.60 -3.76
N ASP A 12 15.33 -2.00 -4.28
CA ASP A 12 16.64 -2.02 -3.61
C ASP A 12 16.60 -1.32 -2.24
N TRP A 13 15.74 -0.31 -2.07
CA TRP A 13 15.57 0.36 -0.78
C TRP A 13 14.83 -0.51 0.25
N ASN A 14 14.01 -1.48 -0.17
CA ASN A 14 13.49 -2.49 0.76
C ASN A 14 14.59 -3.38 1.31
N ILE A 15 15.55 -3.81 0.46
CA ILE A 15 16.73 -4.60 0.89
C ILE A 15 17.61 -3.78 1.83
N ALA A 16 17.89 -2.53 1.46
CA ALA A 16 18.70 -1.61 2.25
C ALA A 16 17.99 -1.09 3.51
N LYS A 17 16.74 -1.49 3.78
CA LYS A 17 15.90 -1.02 4.90
C LYS A 17 15.81 0.51 4.97
N LYS A 18 15.81 1.19 3.83
CA LYS A 18 15.67 2.63 3.72
C LYS A 18 14.21 3.02 3.61
N ILE A 19 13.83 4.09 4.29
CA ILE A 19 12.51 4.72 4.15
C ILE A 19 12.40 5.29 2.73
N GLN A 20 11.39 4.86 1.98
CA GLN A 20 11.21 5.26 0.59
C GLN A 20 10.35 6.53 0.45
N GLY A 21 9.24 6.58 1.14
CA GLY A 21 8.32 7.70 1.07
C GLY A 21 7.93 8.07 -0.36
N ARG A 22 8.12 9.34 -0.69
CA ARG A 22 7.83 9.93 -2.01
C ARG A 22 8.93 9.71 -3.06
N GLN A 23 10.10 9.17 -2.67
CA GLN A 23 11.15 8.83 -3.63
C GLN A 23 10.64 7.78 -4.62
N ASP A 24 10.88 8.02 -5.89
CA ASP A 24 10.33 7.19 -6.97
C ASP A 24 11.32 6.08 -7.37
N ILE A 25 11.56 5.16 -6.44
CA ILE A 25 12.47 4.02 -6.59
C ILE A 25 11.74 2.91 -7.37
N PRO A 26 12.31 2.39 -8.48
CA PRO A 26 11.71 1.32 -9.28
C PRO A 26 11.79 -0.05 -8.58
N LEU A 27 11.07 -1.03 -9.11
CA LEU A 27 11.25 -2.43 -8.74
C LEU A 27 12.68 -2.89 -9.07
N ASN A 28 13.25 -3.75 -8.22
CA ASN A 28 14.47 -4.49 -8.56
C ASN A 28 14.12 -5.79 -9.31
N GLU A 29 15.11 -6.57 -9.68
CA GLU A 29 14.92 -7.85 -10.40
C GLU A 29 13.95 -8.79 -9.63
N ARG A 30 14.12 -8.90 -8.32
CA ARG A 30 13.21 -9.70 -7.47
C ARG A 30 11.80 -9.13 -7.46
N GLY A 31 11.65 -7.80 -7.41
CA GLY A 31 10.35 -7.13 -7.47
C GLY A 31 9.62 -7.37 -8.78
N HIS A 32 10.33 -7.33 -9.91
CA HIS A 32 9.75 -7.69 -11.21
C HIS A 32 9.31 -9.16 -11.27
N PHE A 33 10.12 -10.08 -10.74
CA PHE A 33 9.73 -11.48 -10.61
C PHE A 33 8.47 -11.64 -9.73
N GLN A 34 8.43 -10.96 -8.57
CA GLN A 34 7.26 -10.97 -7.69
C GLN A 34 6.01 -10.44 -8.40
N ALA A 35 6.12 -9.35 -9.16
CA ALA A 35 5.02 -8.79 -9.93
C ALA A 35 4.49 -9.79 -10.99
N GLN A 36 5.38 -10.53 -11.67
CA GLN A 36 4.98 -11.58 -12.62
C GLN A 36 4.23 -12.73 -11.93
N CYS A 37 4.71 -13.21 -10.76
CA CYS A 37 4.03 -14.23 -9.97
C CYS A 37 2.65 -13.75 -9.50
N LEU A 38 2.57 -12.50 -9.06
CA LEU A 38 1.33 -11.85 -8.65
C LEU A 38 0.33 -11.78 -9.81
N GLY A 39 0.77 -11.36 -11.03
CA GLY A 39 -0.07 -11.37 -12.23
C GLY A 39 -0.68 -12.74 -12.51
N LYS A 40 0.11 -13.82 -12.42
CA LYS A 40 -0.39 -15.21 -12.54
C LYS A 40 -1.40 -15.56 -11.45
N ALA A 41 -1.15 -15.16 -10.20
CA ALA A 41 -2.08 -15.41 -9.10
C ALA A 41 -3.42 -14.66 -9.28
N MET A 42 -3.41 -13.56 -10.01
CA MET A 42 -4.61 -12.77 -10.32
C MET A 42 -5.37 -13.24 -11.56
N GLU A 43 -4.79 -14.10 -12.42
CA GLU A 43 -5.35 -14.55 -13.70
C GLU A 43 -6.77 -15.13 -13.59
N ASN A 44 -7.06 -15.87 -12.53
CA ASN A 44 -8.37 -16.48 -12.30
C ASN A 44 -9.29 -15.67 -11.36
N ARG A 45 -8.96 -14.42 -11.08
CA ARG A 45 -9.77 -13.51 -10.25
C ARG A 45 -10.50 -12.52 -11.17
N PRO A 46 -11.85 -12.47 -11.12
CA PRO A 46 -12.63 -11.67 -12.07
C PRO A 46 -12.62 -10.17 -11.71
N ILE A 47 -11.42 -9.56 -11.65
CA ILE A 47 -11.29 -8.13 -11.37
C ILE A 47 -11.78 -7.28 -12.54
N THR A 48 -12.52 -6.22 -12.23
CA THR A 48 -13.07 -5.26 -13.19
C THR A 48 -12.32 -3.93 -13.22
N ALA A 49 -11.50 -3.66 -12.19
CA ALA A 49 -10.70 -2.44 -12.09
C ALA A 49 -9.39 -2.70 -11.33
N VAL A 50 -8.34 -1.95 -11.69
CA VAL A 50 -7.07 -1.89 -10.96
C VAL A 50 -6.73 -0.43 -10.71
N PHE A 51 -6.69 -0.05 -9.43
CA PHE A 51 -6.26 1.27 -8.97
C PHE A 51 -4.84 1.19 -8.44
N SER A 52 -4.03 2.21 -8.68
CA SER A 52 -2.63 2.22 -8.24
C SER A 52 -2.16 3.59 -7.77
N SER A 53 -1.27 3.59 -6.79
CA SER A 53 -0.38 4.73 -6.59
C SER A 53 0.35 5.06 -7.90
N PRO A 54 0.54 6.34 -8.25
CA PRO A 54 1.28 6.72 -9.46
C PRO A 54 2.80 6.50 -9.35
N GLN A 55 3.33 6.14 -8.17
CA GLN A 55 4.76 5.87 -8.01
C GLN A 55 5.18 4.62 -8.78
N ILE A 56 6.36 4.67 -9.44
CA ILE A 56 6.80 3.68 -10.44
C ILE A 56 6.72 2.24 -9.92
N ARG A 57 7.18 1.95 -8.72
CA ARG A 57 7.15 0.60 -8.11
C ARG A 57 5.73 0.03 -7.97
N ALA A 58 4.76 0.88 -7.66
CA ALA A 58 3.36 0.47 -7.56
C ALA A 58 2.72 0.32 -8.95
N MET A 59 3.01 1.23 -9.87
CA MET A 59 2.54 1.15 -11.25
C MET A 59 3.06 -0.10 -11.96
N GLU A 60 4.34 -0.42 -11.86
CA GLU A 60 4.92 -1.64 -12.44
C GLU A 60 4.25 -2.91 -11.89
N THR A 61 3.99 -2.94 -10.57
CA THR A 61 3.25 -4.05 -9.94
C THR A 61 1.80 -4.10 -10.43
N ALA A 62 1.12 -2.96 -10.51
CA ALA A 62 -0.28 -2.87 -10.94
C ALA A 62 -0.48 -3.27 -12.41
N ILE A 63 0.47 -2.94 -13.28
CA ILE A 63 0.46 -3.36 -14.69
C ILE A 63 0.49 -4.89 -14.80
N ALA A 64 1.32 -5.56 -13.99
CA ALA A 64 1.37 -7.02 -13.97
C ALA A 64 0.04 -7.63 -13.47
N VAL A 65 -0.61 -7.00 -12.48
CA VAL A 65 -1.94 -7.41 -11.96
C VAL A 65 -3.05 -7.22 -13.00
N ALA A 66 -3.03 -6.12 -13.74
CA ALA A 66 -4.06 -5.76 -14.72
C ALA A 66 -3.93 -6.56 -16.03
N SER A 67 -2.71 -6.97 -16.38
CA SER A 67 -2.39 -7.61 -17.67
C SER A 67 -3.23 -8.85 -18.00
N PRO A 68 -3.46 -9.82 -17.09
CA PRO A 68 -4.27 -11.00 -17.40
C PRO A 68 -5.72 -10.68 -17.74
N ALA A 69 -6.30 -9.65 -17.13
CA ALA A 69 -7.66 -9.20 -17.40
C ALA A 69 -7.77 -8.26 -18.62
N GLY A 70 -6.64 -7.78 -19.14
CA GLY A 70 -6.60 -6.83 -20.26
C GLY A 70 -7.22 -5.47 -19.96
N ILE A 71 -7.22 -5.05 -18.69
CA ILE A 71 -7.83 -3.78 -18.23
C ILE A 71 -6.76 -2.73 -17.94
N PRO A 72 -7.09 -1.42 -18.07
CA PRO A 72 -6.15 -0.36 -17.74
C PRO A 72 -5.93 -0.23 -16.24
N VAL A 73 -4.76 0.29 -15.85
CA VAL A 73 -4.48 0.73 -14.48
C VAL A 73 -4.94 2.18 -14.33
N ILE A 74 -5.70 2.45 -13.29
CA ILE A 74 -6.21 3.79 -12.93
C ILE A 74 -5.32 4.37 -11.84
N PRO A 75 -4.52 5.42 -12.14
CA PRO A 75 -3.69 6.04 -11.12
C PRO A 75 -4.55 6.88 -10.16
N VAL A 76 -4.33 6.69 -8.86
CA VAL A 76 -4.96 7.46 -7.78
C VAL A 76 -3.87 8.12 -6.94
N ARG A 77 -3.79 9.45 -7.00
CA ARG A 77 -2.70 10.21 -6.36
C ARG A 77 -2.66 10.01 -4.85
N ASP A 78 -3.82 9.90 -4.23
CA ASP A 78 -3.96 9.75 -2.79
C ASP A 78 -3.53 8.36 -2.27
N LEU A 79 -3.19 7.42 -3.17
CA LEU A 79 -2.53 6.14 -2.84
C LEU A 79 -1.00 6.22 -2.78
N MET A 80 -0.36 7.37 -3.01
CA MET A 80 1.10 7.51 -2.85
C MET A 80 1.53 7.19 -1.42
N GLU A 81 2.75 6.66 -1.24
CA GLU A 81 3.30 6.37 0.09
C GLU A 81 3.31 7.62 0.99
N ILE A 82 3.39 7.42 2.29
CA ILE A 82 3.55 8.49 3.27
C ILE A 82 4.76 9.34 2.89
N ASN A 83 4.60 10.66 2.92
CA ASN A 83 5.72 11.57 2.82
C ASN A 83 6.47 11.57 4.15
N TYR A 84 7.67 10.98 4.17
CA TYR A 84 8.53 10.96 5.34
C TYR A 84 9.53 12.12 5.38
N GLY A 85 9.44 13.08 4.44
CA GLY A 85 10.26 14.29 4.42
C GLY A 85 11.75 13.99 4.48
N VAL A 86 12.46 14.60 5.44
CA VAL A 86 13.92 14.44 5.58
C VAL A 86 14.38 13.05 6.03
N TRP A 87 13.45 12.16 6.39
CA TRP A 87 13.79 10.78 6.74
C TRP A 87 13.90 9.87 5.52
N GLU A 88 13.44 10.32 4.34
CA GLU A 88 13.54 9.54 3.11
C GLU A 88 14.99 9.26 2.73
N GLY A 89 15.29 8.01 2.39
CA GLY A 89 16.63 7.52 2.09
C GLY A 89 17.46 7.09 3.31
N LYS A 90 17.00 7.37 4.53
CA LYS A 90 17.63 6.94 5.78
C LYS A 90 17.12 5.56 6.21
N THR A 91 17.95 4.84 6.94
CA THR A 91 17.58 3.63 7.66
C THR A 91 17.08 3.97 9.06
N GLU A 92 16.37 3.04 9.71
CA GLU A 92 16.00 3.18 11.12
C GLU A 92 17.23 3.40 12.04
N GLU A 93 18.33 2.69 11.78
CA GLU A 93 19.56 2.83 12.55
C GLU A 93 20.13 4.26 12.45
N GLU A 94 20.12 4.84 11.26
CA GLU A 94 20.55 6.22 11.04
C GLU A 94 19.62 7.22 11.77
N LEU A 95 18.30 7.00 11.74
CA LEU A 95 17.35 7.84 12.46
C LEU A 95 17.49 7.73 13.98
N LEU A 96 17.67 6.52 14.50
CA LEU A 96 17.94 6.30 15.93
C LEU A 96 19.27 6.92 16.39
N ARG A 97 20.25 7.07 15.51
CA ARG A 97 21.52 7.74 15.80
C ARG A 97 21.36 9.28 15.74
N ASP A 98 20.71 9.78 14.68
CA ASP A 98 20.74 11.20 14.30
C ASP A 98 19.53 11.98 14.83
N ASP A 99 18.37 11.34 15.04
CA ASP A 99 17.08 11.97 15.36
C ASP A 99 16.20 11.13 16.28
N ARG A 100 16.84 10.40 17.22
CA ARG A 100 16.17 9.42 18.09
C ARG A 100 14.88 9.92 18.72
N ALA A 101 14.94 11.09 19.34
CA ALA A 101 13.82 11.60 20.14
C ALA A 101 12.55 11.81 19.29
N LEU A 102 12.71 12.36 18.10
CA LEU A 102 11.58 12.59 17.18
C LEU A 102 11.11 11.27 16.56
N TYR A 103 12.04 10.39 16.19
CA TYR A 103 11.70 9.08 15.62
C TYR A 103 10.92 8.22 16.62
N GLU A 104 11.35 8.13 17.88
CA GLU A 104 10.65 7.41 18.95
C GLU A 104 9.28 8.08 19.28
N ALA A 105 9.21 9.42 19.27
CA ALA A 105 7.97 10.15 19.46
C ALA A 105 6.96 9.87 18.33
N TRP A 106 7.41 9.79 17.09
CA TRP A 106 6.54 9.47 15.95
C TRP A 106 5.92 8.07 16.07
N TRP A 107 6.66 7.08 16.58
CA TRP A 107 6.12 5.74 16.82
C TRP A 107 5.18 5.66 18.02
N SER A 108 5.49 6.40 19.10
CA SER A 108 4.70 6.36 20.33
C SER A 108 3.49 7.30 20.34
N HIS A 109 3.58 8.44 19.64
CA HIS A 109 2.56 9.48 19.56
C HIS A 109 2.36 9.98 18.12
N PRO A 110 1.98 9.08 17.17
CA PRO A 110 1.93 9.42 15.74
C PRO A 110 0.90 10.50 15.39
N ALA A 111 -0.12 10.70 16.23
CA ALA A 111 -1.12 11.75 16.03
C ALA A 111 -0.58 13.16 16.33
N GLU A 112 0.45 13.27 17.17
CA GLU A 112 1.01 14.55 17.65
C GLU A 112 2.32 14.91 16.97
N THR A 113 2.94 13.96 16.27
CA THR A 113 4.25 14.14 15.65
C THR A 113 4.20 13.87 14.15
N ALA A 114 5.14 14.47 13.42
CA ALA A 114 5.36 14.18 11.99
C ALA A 114 6.87 14.21 11.69
N PRO A 115 7.31 13.44 10.69
CA PRO A 115 8.67 13.63 10.16
C PRO A 115 8.86 15.09 9.70
N PRO A 116 10.03 15.69 9.90
CA PRO A 116 10.29 17.05 9.39
C PRO A 116 10.06 17.11 7.88
N GLU A 117 9.28 18.09 7.41
CA GLU A 117 8.84 18.24 6.02
C GLU A 117 7.96 17.09 5.49
N GLY A 118 7.51 16.20 6.39
CA GLY A 118 6.68 15.05 6.07
C GLY A 118 5.20 15.22 6.41
N GLU A 119 4.42 14.16 6.23
CA GLU A 119 2.99 14.10 6.55
C GLU A 119 2.78 13.69 8.01
N SER A 120 1.82 14.33 8.70
CA SER A 120 1.26 13.80 9.93
C SER A 120 0.31 12.62 9.63
N ILE A 121 0.09 11.75 10.59
CA ILE A 121 -0.85 10.63 10.45
C ILE A 121 -2.28 11.13 10.17
N ASN A 122 -2.68 12.28 10.70
CA ASN A 122 -3.99 12.87 10.38
C ASN A 122 -4.10 13.24 8.89
N GLN A 123 -3.04 13.76 8.27
CA GLN A 123 -3.00 14.05 6.83
C GLN A 123 -3.03 12.75 6.01
N VAL A 124 -2.31 11.72 6.43
CA VAL A 124 -2.34 10.39 5.81
C VAL A 124 -3.75 9.79 5.86
N ASN A 125 -4.39 9.82 7.02
CA ASN A 125 -5.75 9.29 7.21
C ASN A 125 -6.78 10.05 6.37
N GLU A 126 -6.67 11.38 6.26
CA GLU A 126 -7.55 12.16 5.38
C GLU A 126 -7.33 11.79 3.91
N ARG A 127 -6.10 11.62 3.48
CA ARG A 127 -5.74 11.19 2.13
C ARG A 127 -6.29 9.78 1.81
N CYS A 128 -6.23 8.85 2.76
CA CYS A 128 -6.84 7.54 2.63
C CYS A 128 -8.36 7.62 2.41
N ARG A 129 -9.04 8.50 3.16
CA ARG A 129 -10.48 8.75 2.97
C ARG A 129 -10.78 9.35 1.59
N GLN A 130 -9.96 10.26 1.09
CA GLN A 130 -10.12 10.83 -0.25
C GLN A 130 -9.87 9.78 -1.34
N ALA A 131 -8.82 8.95 -1.20
CA ALA A 131 -8.59 7.83 -2.11
C ALA A 131 -9.81 6.90 -2.18
N TRP A 132 -10.40 6.55 -1.04
CA TRP A 132 -11.60 5.72 -1.03
C TRP A 132 -12.81 6.41 -1.70
N LYS A 133 -13.02 7.70 -1.46
CA LYS A 133 -14.08 8.48 -2.12
C LYS A 133 -13.92 8.53 -3.64
N GLU A 134 -12.68 8.54 -4.15
CA GLU A 134 -12.38 8.51 -5.58
C GLU A 134 -12.59 7.10 -6.17
N ILE A 135 -12.18 6.05 -5.46
CA ILE A 135 -12.24 4.65 -5.92
C ILE A 135 -13.68 4.12 -5.89
N LYS A 136 -14.39 4.31 -4.76
CA LYS A 136 -15.70 3.70 -4.50
C LYS A 136 -16.71 3.84 -5.64
N PRO A 137 -16.95 5.03 -6.24
CA PRO A 137 -17.95 5.20 -7.31
C PRO A 137 -17.56 4.50 -8.64
N GLN A 138 -16.32 4.06 -8.79
CA GLN A 138 -15.81 3.38 -9.98
C GLN A 138 -15.87 1.84 -9.85
N LEU A 139 -16.27 1.31 -8.69
CA LEU A 139 -16.36 -0.12 -8.45
C LEU A 139 -17.62 -0.70 -9.10
N THR A 140 -17.43 -1.63 -10.05
CA THR A 140 -18.50 -2.37 -10.71
C THR A 140 -18.46 -3.87 -10.43
N GLY A 141 -17.43 -4.33 -9.73
CA GLY A 141 -17.14 -5.73 -9.38
C GLY A 141 -15.90 -5.81 -8.50
N ASP A 142 -15.26 -6.97 -8.48
CA ASP A 142 -14.01 -7.15 -7.75
C ASP A 142 -12.92 -6.22 -8.31
N ALA A 143 -12.08 -5.68 -7.43
CA ALA A 143 -11.04 -4.72 -7.82
C ALA A 143 -9.72 -4.96 -7.08
N ALA A 144 -8.61 -4.56 -7.69
CA ALA A 144 -7.31 -4.51 -7.04
C ALA A 144 -6.89 -3.05 -6.74
N ILE A 145 -6.25 -2.86 -5.59
CA ILE A 145 -5.69 -1.57 -5.15
C ILE A 145 -4.22 -1.80 -4.82
N VAL A 146 -3.33 -1.20 -5.60
CA VAL A 146 -1.87 -1.40 -5.48
C VAL A 146 -1.23 -0.15 -4.91
N ALA A 147 -0.57 -0.28 -3.75
CA ALA A 147 0.08 0.85 -3.09
C ALA A 147 1.27 0.39 -2.22
N HIS A 148 1.47 1.00 -1.06
CA HIS A 148 2.70 0.94 -0.26
C HIS A 148 2.41 0.48 1.16
N GLY A 149 3.45 -0.04 1.83
CA GLY A 149 3.28 -0.66 3.13
C GLY A 149 2.72 0.27 4.21
N GLY A 150 3.29 1.46 4.34
CA GLY A 150 2.84 2.44 5.34
C GLY A 150 1.44 2.96 5.05
N LEU A 151 1.20 3.43 3.82
CA LEU A 151 -0.11 3.92 3.43
C LEU A 151 -1.20 2.85 3.58
N LEU A 152 -0.94 1.61 3.12
CA LEU A 152 -1.95 0.55 3.13
C LEU A 152 -2.39 0.17 4.55
N ALA A 153 -1.51 0.22 5.55
CA ALA A 153 -1.90 0.01 6.94
C ALA A 153 -2.97 1.04 7.37
N HIS A 154 -2.75 2.32 7.10
CA HIS A 154 -3.71 3.38 7.38
C HIS A 154 -4.96 3.31 6.50
N PHE A 155 -4.81 2.95 5.23
CA PHE A 155 -5.96 2.75 4.34
C PHE A 155 -6.87 1.62 4.84
N MET A 156 -6.30 0.48 5.23
CA MET A 156 -7.06 -0.63 5.80
C MET A 156 -7.66 -0.30 7.16
N GLU A 157 -6.99 0.54 7.98
CA GLU A 157 -7.57 1.07 9.22
C GLU A 157 -8.86 1.86 8.95
N GLN A 158 -8.90 2.69 7.90
CA GLN A 158 -10.10 3.44 7.54
C GLN A 158 -11.27 2.53 7.10
N LEU A 159 -10.97 1.37 6.51
CA LEU A 159 -11.99 0.42 6.03
C LEU A 159 -12.43 -0.57 7.11
N LEU A 160 -11.51 -1.10 7.91
CA LEU A 160 -11.71 -2.23 8.81
C LEU A 160 -11.77 -1.83 10.30
N GLY A 161 -11.34 -0.62 10.64
CA GLY A 161 -11.14 -0.16 12.01
C GLY A 161 -9.73 -0.47 12.55
N SER A 162 -9.34 0.26 13.60
CA SER A 162 -7.99 0.24 14.18
C SER A 162 -7.60 -1.08 14.86
N GLU A 163 -8.58 -1.91 15.23
CA GLU A 163 -8.33 -3.21 15.87
C GLU A 163 -7.98 -4.31 14.86
N SER A 164 -8.07 -4.04 13.55
CA SER A 164 -7.70 -5.01 12.52
C SER A 164 -6.19 -5.23 12.50
N ILE A 165 -5.75 -6.50 12.38
CA ILE A 165 -4.33 -6.83 12.17
C ILE A 165 -3.76 -6.14 10.92
N ALA A 166 -4.59 -5.93 9.91
CA ALA A 166 -4.20 -5.26 8.67
C ALA A 166 -3.87 -3.76 8.88
N ALA A 167 -4.39 -3.13 9.94
CA ALA A 167 -4.10 -1.75 10.30
C ALA A 167 -2.79 -1.59 11.10
N SER A 168 -2.31 -2.66 11.74
CA SER A 168 -1.15 -2.63 12.65
C SER A 168 0.09 -3.31 12.10
N THR A 169 0.00 -3.97 10.94
CA THR A 169 1.08 -4.80 10.39
C THR A 169 1.36 -4.42 8.94
N VAL A 170 2.63 -4.16 8.64
CA VAL A 170 3.06 -3.91 7.26
C VAL A 170 3.16 -5.25 6.51
N ALA A 171 2.34 -5.41 5.49
CA ALA A 171 2.30 -6.60 4.65
C ALA A 171 3.60 -6.82 3.83
N HIS A 172 3.89 -8.04 3.41
CA HIS A 172 5.04 -8.36 2.57
C HIS A 172 4.96 -7.72 1.17
N ASN A 173 6.12 -7.50 0.53
CA ASN A 173 6.15 -7.03 -0.86
C ASN A 173 5.43 -8.02 -1.78
N ALA A 174 4.58 -7.51 -2.67
CA ALA A 174 3.73 -8.26 -3.60
C ALA A 174 2.77 -9.26 -2.94
N SER A 175 2.42 -9.08 -1.66
CA SER A 175 1.36 -9.86 -1.02
C SER A 175 -0.02 -9.32 -1.35
N ILE A 176 -1.03 -10.16 -1.17
CA ILE A 176 -2.44 -9.87 -1.39
C ILE A 176 -3.17 -9.92 -0.04
N THR A 177 -3.80 -8.83 0.34
CA THR A 177 -4.79 -8.82 1.43
C THR A 177 -6.18 -8.77 0.80
N THR A 178 -7.06 -9.70 1.13
CA THR A 178 -8.40 -9.79 0.58
C THR A 178 -9.42 -9.26 1.58
N ILE A 179 -10.21 -8.27 1.16
CA ILE A 179 -11.31 -7.67 1.92
C ILE A 179 -12.60 -7.90 1.14
N GLU A 180 -13.64 -8.41 1.78
CA GLU A 180 -15.00 -8.37 1.23
C GLU A 180 -15.63 -7.02 1.54
N TYR A 181 -16.19 -6.38 0.52
CA TYR A 181 -16.93 -5.14 0.60
C TYR A 181 -18.37 -5.32 0.14
N GLU A 182 -19.31 -4.91 0.99
CA GLU A 182 -20.74 -4.91 0.73
C GLU A 182 -21.22 -3.45 0.53
N PRO A 183 -21.46 -3.03 -0.73
CA PRO A 183 -21.76 -1.63 -1.03
C PRO A 183 -23.04 -1.08 -0.39
N GLU A 184 -24.06 -1.93 -0.21
CA GLU A 184 -25.38 -1.52 0.31
C GLU A 184 -25.32 -1.13 1.79
N THR A 185 -24.46 -1.82 2.55
CA THR A 185 -24.29 -1.60 4.00
C THR A 185 -23.01 -0.87 4.35
N GLU A 186 -22.15 -0.64 3.36
CA GLU A 186 -20.78 -0.12 3.53
C GLU A 186 -19.93 -0.96 4.50
N ARG A 187 -20.20 -2.26 4.55
CA ARG A 187 -19.50 -3.19 5.44
C ARG A 187 -18.26 -3.74 4.77
N PHE A 188 -17.17 -3.81 5.56
CA PHE A 188 -15.92 -4.43 5.18
C PHE A 188 -15.62 -5.61 6.09
N VAL A 189 -15.13 -6.69 5.51
CA VAL A 189 -14.72 -7.90 6.24
C VAL A 189 -13.35 -8.34 5.75
N LEU A 190 -12.37 -8.44 6.65
CA LEU A 190 -11.07 -9.02 6.31
C LEU A 190 -11.23 -10.54 6.10
N VAL A 191 -10.92 -11.01 4.90
CA VAL A 191 -10.99 -12.43 4.54
C VAL A 191 -9.64 -13.12 4.73
N GLU A 192 -8.58 -12.50 4.20
CA GLU A 192 -7.21 -13.02 4.30
C GLU A 192 -6.24 -11.85 4.35
N PHE A 193 -5.29 -11.88 5.29
CA PHE A 193 -4.26 -10.87 5.41
C PHE A 193 -2.92 -11.41 4.94
N ASP A 194 -2.23 -10.61 4.11
CA ASP A 194 -0.82 -10.81 3.74
C ASP A 194 -0.54 -12.18 3.09
N ASP A 195 -1.38 -12.61 2.15
CA ASP A 195 -1.13 -13.82 1.36
C ASP A 195 -0.02 -13.59 0.33
N TYR A 196 1.10 -14.29 0.50
CA TYR A 196 2.24 -14.30 -0.42
C TYR A 196 2.64 -15.72 -0.88
N LYS A 197 1.72 -16.69 -0.78
CA LYS A 197 1.98 -18.09 -1.16
C LYS A 197 2.39 -18.24 -2.63
N HIS A 198 1.94 -17.35 -3.50
CA HIS A 198 2.32 -17.31 -4.92
C HIS A 198 3.80 -16.95 -5.16
N LEU A 199 4.53 -16.56 -4.11
CA LEU A 199 5.97 -16.23 -4.17
C LEU A 199 6.87 -17.37 -3.67
N LEU A 200 6.30 -18.48 -3.16
CA LEU A 200 7.00 -19.62 -2.56
C LEU A 200 7.39 -20.67 -3.61
#